data_d209c9dd02d56c16049aac20fd2e47b2
#
_entry.id   d209c9dd02d56c16049aac20fd2e47b2
#
_cell.length_a   1.000
_cell.length_b   1.000
_cell.length_c   1.000
_cell.angle_alpha   90.00
_cell.angle_beta   90.00
_cell.angle_gamma   90.00
#
_symmetry.space_group_name_H-M   'P 1'
#
loop_
_entity.id
_entity.type
_entity.pdbx_description
1 polymer ?
#
loop_
_entity_poly.entity_id
_entity_poly.type
_entity_poly.pdbx_seq_one_letter_code
_entity_poly.pdbx_strand_id
1 'polypeptide(L)'
;MHSQFLDPDHQFRKDKKNFTKGKVVKNLAPHAFTGQQILDQLNALEPDPERPGYFKGYNSKHAWTHKPCFWDLPYFKDLLLPHNIDMMHTEKNIGEAIFGTLFDIDGKTKDNIKARVDQETLCHRPLQNMREGKGKQKWSKPKAWFNLGRPAMREIILWVKMHLMFPDGYAANLKRGASLEKLKIFGLKSHDWHIWLERVMPVMLRGFIPEDEWLVLVELSYSFCFLCPKELSPSVVEDMEEFASELLCKLEKIFPSGFFNPMQH
;
A
#
# COMPACT_ATOMS: atom_id res chain seq x y z
N MET A 1 3.07 1.88 -13.06
CA MET A 1 2.51 3.24 -13.30
C MET A 1 2.25 3.38 -14.80
N HIS A 2 1.06 3.84 -15.18
CA HIS A 2 0.79 4.10 -16.60
C HIS A 2 1.42 5.42 -16.97
N SER A 3 2.44 5.40 -17.82
CA SER A 3 3.20 6.60 -18.23
C SER A 3 2.35 7.68 -18.92
N GLN A 4 1.10 7.36 -19.31
CA GLN A 4 0.15 8.35 -19.84
C GLN A 4 -0.33 9.40 -18.81
N PHE A 5 -0.16 9.15 -17.51
CA PHE A 5 -0.47 10.11 -16.44
C PHE A 5 0.67 11.11 -16.16
N LEU A 6 1.85 10.87 -16.73
CA LEU A 6 2.95 11.81 -16.68
C LEU A 6 2.71 12.94 -17.70
N ASP A 7 3.38 14.08 -17.51
CA ASP A 7 3.33 15.17 -18.47
C ASP A 7 3.71 14.70 -19.88
N PRO A 8 3.10 15.26 -20.95
CA PRO A 8 3.35 14.82 -22.33
C PRO A 8 4.82 14.77 -22.71
N ASP A 9 5.63 15.69 -22.18
CA ASP A 9 7.06 15.79 -22.48
C ASP A 9 7.97 15.00 -21.53
N HIS A 10 7.39 14.34 -20.52
CA HIS A 10 8.15 13.62 -19.53
C HIS A 10 9.04 12.54 -20.15
N GLN A 11 10.32 12.49 -19.73
CA GLN A 11 11.32 11.57 -20.27
C GLN A 11 10.88 10.10 -20.26
N PHE A 12 10.15 9.67 -19.25
CA PHE A 12 9.69 8.28 -19.12
C PHE A 12 8.61 7.88 -20.13
N ARG A 13 7.90 8.84 -20.73
CA ARG A 13 7.01 8.55 -21.86
C ARG A 13 7.77 8.08 -23.11
N LYS A 14 9.02 8.52 -23.25
CA LYS A 14 9.90 8.25 -24.38
C LYS A 14 10.88 7.09 -24.10
N ASP A 15 11.01 6.66 -22.86
CA ASP A 15 11.93 5.61 -22.45
C ASP A 15 11.40 4.22 -22.81
N LYS A 16 11.71 3.80 -24.04
CA LYS A 16 11.32 2.49 -24.58
C LYS A 16 11.90 1.31 -23.80
N LYS A 17 13.06 1.51 -23.16
CA LYS A 17 13.82 0.43 -22.53
C LYS A 17 13.23 0.04 -21.17
N ASN A 18 12.90 1.01 -20.36
CA ASN A 18 12.57 0.77 -18.94
C ASN A 18 11.05 0.82 -18.67
N PHE A 19 10.28 1.70 -19.33
CA PHE A 19 8.90 1.97 -18.91
C PHE A 19 7.83 1.57 -19.91
N THR A 20 8.08 1.59 -21.20
CA THR A 20 7.04 1.55 -22.22
C THR A 20 6.96 0.23 -22.98
N LYS A 21 7.67 -0.80 -22.52
CA LYS A 21 7.76 -2.09 -23.22
C LYS A 21 8.09 -1.93 -24.73
N GLY A 22 9.03 -1.03 -25.04
CA GLY A 22 9.48 -0.74 -26.41
C GLY A 22 8.64 0.27 -27.19
N LYS A 23 7.64 0.92 -26.57
CA LYS A 23 6.76 1.89 -27.23
C LYS A 23 6.91 3.28 -26.67
N VAL A 24 6.68 4.31 -27.48
CA VAL A 24 6.53 5.69 -27.00
C VAL A 24 5.06 5.92 -26.67
N VAL A 25 4.77 6.44 -25.47
CA VAL A 25 3.41 6.71 -25.02
C VAL A 25 3.04 8.14 -25.42
N LYS A 26 2.17 8.26 -26.42
CA LYS A 26 1.67 9.56 -26.93
C LYS A 26 0.29 9.93 -26.40
N ASN A 27 -0.46 8.95 -25.89
CA ASN A 27 -1.82 9.16 -25.39
C ASN A 27 -1.81 10.13 -24.20
N LEU A 28 -2.76 11.02 -24.17
CA LEU A 28 -3.02 11.86 -23.00
C LEU A 28 -3.56 11.02 -21.84
N ALA A 29 -3.49 11.57 -20.63
CA ALA A 29 -4.15 10.97 -19.47
C ALA A 29 -5.65 10.81 -19.77
N PRO A 30 -6.28 9.71 -19.33
CA PRO A 30 -7.72 9.59 -19.40
C PRO A 30 -8.39 10.75 -18.64
N HIS A 31 -9.58 11.13 -19.09
CA HIS A 31 -10.38 12.10 -18.35
C HIS A 31 -10.70 11.56 -16.95
N ALA A 32 -10.43 12.39 -15.93
CA ALA A 32 -10.83 12.09 -14.56
C ALA A 32 -12.33 12.39 -14.41
N PHE A 33 -13.14 11.36 -14.22
CA PHE A 33 -14.57 11.51 -13.99
C PHE A 33 -14.84 11.94 -12.55
N THR A 34 -15.79 12.87 -12.37
CA THR A 34 -16.37 13.12 -11.05
C THR A 34 -17.30 11.98 -10.65
N GLY A 35 -17.57 11.82 -9.34
CA GLY A 35 -18.53 10.81 -8.89
C GLY A 35 -19.91 11.02 -9.48
N GLN A 36 -20.35 12.27 -9.67
CA GLN A 36 -21.64 12.55 -10.34
C GLN A 36 -21.64 12.05 -11.79
N GLN A 37 -20.58 12.30 -12.57
CA GLN A 37 -20.46 11.80 -13.93
C GLN A 37 -20.48 10.27 -14.01
N ILE A 38 -19.85 9.60 -13.04
CA ILE A 38 -19.91 8.13 -12.94
C ILE A 38 -21.33 7.66 -12.61
N LEU A 39 -21.99 8.32 -11.67
CA LEU A 39 -23.38 8.00 -11.32
C LEU A 39 -24.33 8.18 -12.51
N ASP A 40 -24.17 9.25 -13.29
CA ASP A 40 -24.96 9.50 -14.48
C ASP A 40 -24.74 8.40 -15.54
N GLN A 41 -23.49 7.96 -15.72
CA GLN A 41 -23.19 6.81 -16.59
C GLN A 41 -23.85 5.53 -16.11
N LEU A 42 -23.79 5.23 -14.81
CA LEU A 42 -24.44 4.04 -14.23
C LEU A 42 -25.95 4.06 -14.41
N ASN A 43 -26.57 5.22 -14.20
CA ASN A 43 -28.02 5.38 -14.35
C ASN A 43 -28.49 5.31 -15.83
N ALA A 44 -27.59 5.56 -16.78
CA ALA A 44 -27.85 5.43 -18.20
C ALA A 44 -27.68 4.00 -18.75
N LEU A 45 -27.13 3.07 -17.95
CA LEU A 45 -26.97 1.67 -18.37
C LEU A 45 -28.29 0.91 -18.36
N GLU A 46 -28.51 0.12 -19.42
CA GLU A 46 -29.71 -0.72 -19.53
C GLU A 46 -29.61 -1.94 -18.61
N PRO A 47 -30.67 -2.22 -17.81
CA PRO A 47 -30.74 -3.46 -17.06
C PRO A 47 -30.75 -4.68 -17.99
N ASP A 48 -30.15 -5.77 -17.57
CA ASP A 48 -30.16 -7.04 -18.28
C ASP A 48 -31.47 -7.78 -17.98
N PRO A 49 -32.35 -7.99 -18.97
CA PRO A 49 -33.62 -8.66 -18.76
C PRO A 49 -33.48 -10.14 -18.39
N GLU A 50 -32.36 -10.76 -18.76
CA GLU A 50 -32.10 -12.18 -18.46
C GLU A 50 -31.41 -12.36 -17.10
N ARG A 51 -30.85 -11.28 -16.53
CA ARG A 51 -30.11 -11.30 -15.25
C ARG A 51 -30.51 -10.12 -14.37
N PRO A 52 -31.57 -10.25 -13.56
CA PRO A 52 -32.02 -9.18 -12.68
C PRO A 52 -30.87 -8.64 -11.80
N GLY A 53 -30.72 -7.33 -11.77
CA GLY A 53 -29.65 -6.64 -11.02
C GLY A 53 -28.33 -6.45 -11.77
N TYR A 54 -28.21 -6.99 -12.99
CA TYR A 54 -27.05 -6.80 -13.85
C TYR A 54 -27.32 -5.83 -14.99
N PHE A 55 -26.26 -5.27 -15.58
CA PHE A 55 -26.32 -4.41 -16.76
C PHE A 55 -26.01 -5.17 -18.04
N LYS A 56 -26.77 -4.86 -19.09
CA LYS A 56 -26.57 -5.41 -20.44
C LYS A 56 -25.34 -4.77 -21.10
N GLY A 57 -24.46 -5.57 -21.67
CA GLY A 57 -23.28 -5.09 -22.41
C GLY A 57 -21.97 -5.08 -21.61
N TYR A 58 -21.93 -5.74 -20.46
CA TYR A 58 -20.71 -5.96 -19.70
C TYR A 58 -19.60 -6.57 -20.57
N ASN A 59 -18.35 -6.09 -20.42
CA ASN A 59 -17.15 -6.42 -21.19
C ASN A 59 -17.17 -6.03 -22.70
N SER A 60 -18.31 -5.66 -23.26
CA SER A 60 -18.40 -5.23 -24.66
C SER A 60 -18.57 -3.72 -24.84
N LYS A 61 -19.38 -3.10 -23.97
CA LYS A 61 -19.66 -1.67 -24.00
C LYS A 61 -19.13 -0.91 -22.79
N HIS A 62 -19.10 -1.56 -21.63
CA HIS A 62 -18.64 -1.01 -20.35
C HIS A 62 -18.13 -2.11 -19.41
N ALA A 63 -17.49 -1.72 -18.30
CA ALA A 63 -16.91 -2.63 -17.30
C ALA A 63 -17.82 -2.89 -16.09
N TRP A 64 -19.04 -2.34 -16.05
CA TRP A 64 -19.95 -2.47 -14.93
C TRP A 64 -20.85 -3.71 -15.06
N THR A 65 -20.82 -4.58 -14.06
CA THR A 65 -21.71 -5.75 -13.98
C THR A 65 -23.05 -5.40 -13.39
N HIS A 66 -23.06 -4.58 -12.33
CA HIS A 66 -24.24 -4.12 -11.59
C HIS A 66 -23.91 -2.76 -10.95
N LYS A 67 -24.90 -2.05 -10.47
CA LYS A 67 -24.74 -0.84 -9.67
C LYS A 67 -24.39 -1.25 -8.23
N PRO A 68 -23.20 -0.94 -7.71
CA PRO A 68 -22.90 -1.16 -6.30
C PRO A 68 -23.83 -0.34 -5.39
N CYS A 69 -24.28 -0.94 -4.28
CA CYS A 69 -25.21 -0.30 -3.35
C CYS A 69 -24.69 1.03 -2.74
N PHE A 70 -23.40 1.22 -2.70
CA PHE A 70 -22.80 2.48 -2.24
C PHE A 70 -23.24 3.70 -3.06
N TRP A 71 -23.56 3.51 -4.36
CA TRP A 71 -24.08 4.60 -5.21
C TRP A 71 -25.49 5.05 -4.87
N ASP A 72 -26.17 4.37 -3.95
CA ASP A 72 -27.45 4.79 -3.40
C ASP A 72 -27.30 5.71 -2.18
N LEU A 73 -26.07 5.84 -1.65
CA LEU A 73 -25.76 6.79 -0.59
C LEU A 73 -25.65 8.21 -1.17
N PRO A 74 -26.32 9.19 -0.59
CA PRO A 74 -26.43 10.55 -1.16
C PRO A 74 -25.08 11.27 -1.29
N TYR A 75 -24.12 10.97 -0.44
CA TYR A 75 -22.79 11.58 -0.40
C TYR A 75 -21.73 10.83 -1.23
N PHE A 76 -21.98 9.59 -1.66
CA PHE A 76 -20.98 8.74 -2.29
C PHE A 76 -20.43 9.32 -3.60
N LYS A 77 -21.28 10.00 -4.37
CA LYS A 77 -20.91 10.70 -5.61
C LYS A 77 -19.98 11.90 -5.39
N ASP A 78 -19.96 12.44 -4.18
CA ASP A 78 -19.18 13.62 -3.81
C ASP A 78 -17.78 13.25 -3.26
N LEU A 79 -17.52 11.95 -3.06
CA LEU A 79 -16.22 11.45 -2.61
C LEU A 79 -15.17 11.59 -3.72
N LEU A 80 -14.01 12.15 -3.37
CA LEU A 80 -12.86 12.27 -4.27
C LEU A 80 -12.28 10.90 -4.62
N LEU A 81 -12.22 9.99 -3.65
CA LEU A 81 -11.64 8.65 -3.78
C LEU A 81 -12.59 7.59 -3.20
N PRO A 82 -13.65 7.20 -3.92
CA PRO A 82 -14.64 6.24 -3.43
C PRO A 82 -14.07 4.88 -3.01
N HIS A 83 -12.94 4.48 -3.58
CA HIS A 83 -12.27 3.22 -3.25
C HIS A 83 -11.50 3.24 -1.92
N ASN A 84 -11.28 4.40 -1.31
CA ASN A 84 -10.61 4.54 -0.01
C ASN A 84 -11.58 4.41 1.18
N ILE A 85 -12.84 4.15 0.94
CA ILE A 85 -13.83 3.89 2.01
C ILE A 85 -13.49 2.62 2.82
N ASP A 86 -12.84 1.63 2.20
CA ASP A 86 -12.46 0.40 2.91
C ASP A 86 -11.13 0.60 3.66
N MET A 87 -11.23 1.14 4.87
CA MET A 87 -10.08 1.37 5.75
C MET A 87 -9.33 0.08 6.06
N MET A 88 -10.02 -1.02 6.35
CA MET A 88 -9.36 -2.29 6.65
C MET A 88 -8.58 -2.86 5.46
N HIS A 89 -9.02 -2.59 4.23
CA HIS A 89 -8.28 -2.98 3.03
C HIS A 89 -7.03 -2.11 2.84
N THR A 90 -7.14 -0.82 3.12
CA THR A 90 -6.02 0.12 3.09
C THR A 90 -4.96 -0.28 4.11
N GLU A 91 -5.34 -0.50 5.36
CA GLU A 91 -4.45 -0.96 6.43
C GLU A 91 -3.77 -2.29 6.11
N LYS A 92 -4.51 -3.25 5.58
CA LYS A 92 -3.95 -4.52 5.13
C LYS A 92 -2.88 -4.31 4.07
N ASN A 93 -3.13 -3.49 3.05
CA ASN A 93 -2.17 -3.26 1.97
C ASN A 93 -0.91 -2.55 2.46
N ILE A 94 -1.06 -1.57 3.34
CA ILE A 94 0.06 -0.84 3.96
C ILE A 94 0.83 -1.77 4.90
N GLY A 95 0.13 -2.50 5.78
CA GLY A 95 0.73 -3.46 6.69
C GLY A 95 1.50 -4.57 5.97
N GLU A 96 0.92 -5.14 4.90
CA GLU A 96 1.62 -6.12 4.05
C GLU A 96 2.86 -5.53 3.36
N ALA A 97 2.80 -4.27 2.91
CA ALA A 97 3.93 -3.61 2.28
C ALA A 97 5.06 -3.35 3.29
N ILE A 98 4.75 -2.87 4.49
CA ILE A 98 5.73 -2.66 5.57
C ILE A 98 6.35 -3.99 5.99
N PHE A 99 5.52 -4.95 6.40
CA PHE A 99 5.99 -6.25 6.87
C PHE A 99 6.81 -6.97 5.80
N GLY A 100 6.31 -7.00 4.55
CA GLY A 100 7.01 -7.60 3.42
C GLY A 100 8.37 -6.97 3.13
N THR A 101 8.50 -5.64 3.34
CA THR A 101 9.73 -4.90 3.07
C THR A 101 10.75 -5.03 4.21
N LEU A 102 10.30 -4.95 5.47
CA LEU A 102 11.17 -5.11 6.64
C LEU A 102 11.74 -6.54 6.75
N PHE A 103 10.91 -7.54 6.47
CA PHE A 103 11.27 -8.95 6.50
C PHE A 103 11.86 -9.46 5.17
N ASP A 104 12.04 -8.59 4.18
CA ASP A 104 12.53 -8.89 2.82
C ASP A 104 11.86 -10.15 2.23
N ILE A 105 10.52 -10.20 2.31
CA ILE A 105 9.73 -11.35 1.87
C ILE A 105 9.64 -11.34 0.35
N ASP A 106 10.14 -12.39 -0.29
CA ASP A 106 10.08 -12.53 -1.74
C ASP A 106 8.64 -12.43 -2.27
N GLY A 107 8.45 -11.67 -3.34
CA GLY A 107 7.16 -11.38 -3.95
C GLY A 107 6.28 -10.38 -3.18
N LYS A 108 6.63 -10.00 -1.93
CA LYS A 108 5.90 -9.00 -1.13
C LYS A 108 6.72 -7.74 -0.85
N THR A 109 8.04 -7.87 -0.80
CA THR A 109 8.93 -6.72 -0.56
C THR A 109 8.76 -5.66 -1.65
N LYS A 110 8.68 -4.41 -1.22
CA LYS A 110 8.69 -3.23 -2.13
C LYS A 110 10.11 -2.81 -2.49
N ASP A 111 11.10 -3.35 -1.79
CA ASP A 111 12.53 -3.15 -2.02
C ASP A 111 13.10 -4.20 -2.97
N ASN A 112 12.64 -4.20 -4.21
CA ASN A 112 13.14 -5.08 -5.26
C ASN A 112 14.18 -4.37 -6.16
N ILE A 113 14.83 -5.13 -7.05
CA ILE A 113 15.88 -4.60 -7.95
C ILE A 113 15.36 -3.44 -8.80
N LYS A 114 14.13 -3.50 -9.30
CA LYS A 114 13.53 -2.44 -10.12
C LYS A 114 13.32 -1.17 -9.31
N ALA A 115 12.79 -1.30 -8.09
CA ALA A 115 12.62 -0.18 -7.19
C ALA A 115 13.95 0.51 -6.83
N ARG A 116 15.04 -0.26 -6.72
CA ARG A 116 16.38 0.30 -6.48
C ARG A 116 16.95 1.03 -7.69
N VAL A 117 16.71 0.55 -8.90
CA VAL A 117 17.09 1.23 -10.14
C VAL A 117 16.31 2.54 -10.29
N ASP A 118 15.01 2.52 -10.01
CA ASP A 118 14.17 3.72 -10.02
C ASP A 118 14.65 4.72 -8.96
N GLN A 119 14.94 4.24 -7.76
CA GLN A 119 15.48 5.06 -6.66
C GLN A 119 16.81 5.72 -7.01
N GLU A 120 17.72 5.02 -7.68
CA GLU A 120 18.99 5.57 -8.13
C GLU A 120 18.82 6.74 -9.11
N THR A 121 17.74 6.68 -9.92
CA THR A 121 17.40 7.73 -10.88
C THR A 121 16.66 8.91 -10.26
N LEU A 122 15.79 8.64 -9.28
CA LEU A 122 14.86 9.61 -8.70
C LEU A 122 15.35 10.24 -7.40
N CYS A 123 16.20 9.53 -6.64
CA CYS A 123 16.58 9.91 -5.28
C CYS A 123 18.10 9.80 -5.09
N HIS A 124 18.67 10.72 -4.32
CA HIS A 124 20.08 10.62 -3.94
C HIS A 124 20.29 9.76 -2.70
N ARG A 125 20.40 8.43 -2.89
CA ARG A 125 20.65 7.45 -1.80
C ARG A 125 21.83 6.52 -2.16
N PRO A 126 23.05 7.02 -2.24
CA PRO A 126 24.20 6.28 -2.81
C PRO A 126 24.52 4.95 -2.09
N LEU A 127 24.24 4.85 -0.79
CA LEU A 127 24.46 3.62 -0.03
C LEU A 127 23.52 2.48 -0.42
N GLN A 128 22.40 2.81 -1.05
CA GLN A 128 21.39 1.87 -1.49
C GLN A 128 21.42 1.60 -3.00
N ASN A 129 22.29 2.28 -3.75
CA ASN A 129 22.44 2.08 -5.18
C ASN A 129 22.89 0.65 -5.49
N MET A 130 22.46 0.15 -6.64
CA MET A 130 22.81 -1.18 -7.11
C MET A 130 24.32 -1.30 -7.29
N ARG A 131 24.89 -2.44 -6.93
CA ARG A 131 26.33 -2.74 -7.08
C ARG A 131 26.50 -3.88 -8.09
N GLU A 132 27.68 -3.93 -8.70
CA GLU A 132 28.03 -5.07 -9.52
C GLU A 132 28.00 -6.36 -8.70
N GLY A 133 27.33 -7.36 -9.22
CA GLY A 133 27.23 -8.67 -8.60
C GLY A 133 28.49 -9.50 -8.84
N LYS A 134 28.65 -10.56 -8.05
CA LYS A 134 29.75 -11.52 -8.21
C LYS A 134 29.23 -12.81 -8.85
N GLY A 135 30.02 -13.38 -9.75
CA GLY A 135 29.72 -14.67 -10.41
C GLY A 135 28.54 -14.59 -11.39
N LYS A 136 27.55 -15.44 -11.20
CA LYS A 136 26.37 -15.49 -12.09
C LYS A 136 25.37 -14.34 -11.89
N GLN A 137 25.43 -13.63 -10.77
CA GLN A 137 24.56 -12.49 -10.51
C GLN A 137 25.18 -11.22 -11.10
N LYS A 138 24.50 -10.64 -12.07
CA LYS A 138 24.92 -9.39 -12.74
C LYS A 138 24.85 -8.17 -11.81
N TRP A 139 23.92 -8.17 -10.85
CA TRP A 139 23.66 -7.06 -9.93
C TRP A 139 23.47 -7.56 -8.51
N SER A 140 23.94 -6.80 -7.54
CA SER A 140 23.76 -7.03 -6.11
C SER A 140 23.00 -5.87 -5.48
N LYS A 141 21.95 -6.18 -4.73
CA LYS A 141 21.15 -5.24 -3.94
C LYS A 141 21.82 -5.04 -2.58
N PRO A 142 22.37 -3.85 -2.25
CA PRO A 142 22.87 -3.58 -0.91
C PRO A 142 21.76 -3.69 0.13
N LYS A 143 22.10 -4.16 1.33
CA LYS A 143 21.15 -4.20 2.44
C LYS A 143 20.76 -2.77 2.83
N ALA A 144 19.45 -2.50 2.94
CA ALA A 144 18.94 -1.25 3.49
C ALA A 144 18.86 -1.33 5.01
N TRP A 145 18.81 -0.18 5.68
CA TRP A 145 18.68 -0.10 7.13
C TRP A 145 17.38 -0.76 7.62
N PHE A 146 16.29 -0.67 6.85
CA PHE A 146 15.00 -1.27 7.16
C PHE A 146 14.94 -2.79 6.94
N ASN A 147 15.90 -3.39 6.26
CA ASN A 147 15.93 -4.85 6.12
C ASN A 147 16.40 -5.51 7.41
N LEU A 148 15.52 -6.16 8.12
CA LEU A 148 15.83 -6.92 9.33
C LEU A 148 16.79 -8.07 9.03
N GLY A 149 17.77 -8.27 9.91
CA GLY A 149 18.64 -9.45 9.85
C GLY A 149 17.93 -10.69 10.36
N ARG A 150 18.37 -11.88 9.95
CA ARG A 150 17.79 -13.15 10.43
C ARG A 150 17.73 -13.29 11.96
N PRO A 151 18.72 -12.83 12.73
CA PRO A 151 18.63 -12.84 14.21
C PRO A 151 17.48 -11.99 14.71
N ALA A 152 17.33 -10.75 14.24
CA ALA A 152 16.24 -9.85 14.60
C ALA A 152 14.86 -10.43 14.22
N MET A 153 14.74 -10.96 12.99
CA MET A 153 13.51 -11.64 12.55
C MET A 153 13.14 -12.79 13.47
N ARG A 154 14.13 -13.61 13.88
CA ARG A 154 13.91 -14.75 14.78
C ARG A 154 13.41 -14.30 16.15
N GLU A 155 14.02 -13.27 16.69
CA GLU A 155 13.65 -12.70 17.99
C GLU A 155 12.23 -12.13 17.96
N ILE A 156 11.90 -11.34 16.93
CA ILE A 156 10.56 -10.79 16.69
C ILE A 156 9.52 -11.92 16.58
N ILE A 157 9.76 -12.92 15.74
CA ILE A 157 8.82 -14.03 15.55
C ILE A 157 8.66 -14.86 16.84
N LEU A 158 9.76 -15.05 17.58
CA LEU A 158 9.71 -15.71 18.88
C LEU A 158 8.86 -14.92 19.87
N TRP A 159 9.06 -13.60 19.95
CA TRP A 159 8.26 -12.71 20.79
C TRP A 159 6.77 -12.80 20.44
N VAL A 160 6.41 -12.69 19.15
CA VAL A 160 5.02 -12.85 18.70
C VAL A 160 4.44 -14.19 19.12
N LYS A 161 5.21 -15.27 18.99
CA LYS A 161 4.74 -16.63 19.28
C LYS A 161 4.57 -16.89 20.76
N MET A 162 5.46 -16.36 21.59
CA MET A 162 5.54 -16.72 23.03
C MET A 162 4.88 -15.69 23.94
N HIS A 163 5.00 -14.40 23.61
CA HIS A 163 4.64 -13.31 24.51
C HIS A 163 3.43 -12.50 24.06
N LEU A 164 3.11 -12.47 22.74
CA LEU A 164 1.96 -11.73 22.26
C LEU A 164 0.67 -12.43 22.73
N MET A 165 -0.08 -11.75 23.59
CA MET A 165 -1.35 -12.24 24.13
C MET A 165 -2.45 -11.20 23.87
N PHE A 166 -3.60 -11.67 23.43
CA PHE A 166 -4.80 -10.87 23.27
C PHE A 166 -5.96 -11.50 24.06
N PRO A 167 -6.94 -10.71 24.49
CA PRO A 167 -8.20 -11.22 24.97
C PRO A 167 -8.87 -12.14 23.94
N ASP A 168 -9.68 -13.08 24.42
CA ASP A 168 -10.41 -14.00 23.56
C ASP A 168 -11.27 -13.23 22.52
N GLY A 169 -11.16 -13.64 21.27
CA GLY A 169 -11.90 -13.02 20.16
C GLY A 169 -11.33 -11.71 19.61
N TYR A 170 -10.26 -11.16 20.21
CA TYR A 170 -9.68 -9.88 19.77
C TYR A 170 -8.79 -10.03 18.52
N ALA A 171 -7.83 -10.94 18.54
CA ALA A 171 -6.96 -11.25 17.40
C ALA A 171 -6.41 -12.68 17.53
N ALA A 172 -6.72 -13.54 16.56
CA ALA A 172 -6.42 -14.97 16.68
C ALA A 172 -5.20 -15.44 15.87
N ASN A 173 -4.91 -14.81 14.73
CA ASN A 173 -4.04 -15.43 13.73
C ASN A 173 -2.57 -15.00 13.84
N LEU A 174 -2.25 -13.89 14.49
CA LEU A 174 -0.87 -13.41 14.63
C LEU A 174 0.03 -14.47 15.27
N LYS A 175 -0.34 -14.95 16.46
CA LYS A 175 0.41 -15.99 17.19
C LYS A 175 0.38 -17.34 16.46
N ARG A 176 -0.80 -17.73 15.97
CA ARG A 176 -1.01 -18.99 15.24
C ARG A 176 -0.19 -19.03 13.95
N GLY A 177 -0.13 -17.91 13.22
CA GLY A 177 0.59 -17.79 11.95
C GLY A 177 2.11 -17.66 12.11
N ALA A 178 2.65 -17.41 13.31
CA ALA A 178 4.06 -17.18 13.53
C ALA A 178 4.88 -18.47 13.39
N SER A 179 5.80 -18.50 12.40
CA SER A 179 6.68 -19.63 12.11
C SER A 179 8.14 -19.26 12.31
N LEU A 180 8.78 -19.89 13.30
CA LEU A 180 10.22 -19.73 13.56
C LEU A 180 11.11 -20.36 12.48
N GLU A 181 10.63 -21.41 11.82
CA GLU A 181 11.34 -22.07 10.74
C GLU A 181 11.46 -21.16 9.52
N LYS A 182 10.32 -20.57 9.13
CA LYS A 182 10.24 -19.71 7.93
C LYS A 182 10.48 -18.24 8.22
N LEU A 183 10.62 -17.84 9.48
CA LEU A 183 10.77 -16.45 9.94
C LEU A 183 9.71 -15.53 9.33
N LYS A 184 8.45 -15.95 9.37
CA LYS A 184 7.30 -15.25 8.77
C LYS A 184 6.06 -15.44 9.62
N ILE A 185 5.08 -14.55 9.44
CA ILE A 185 3.73 -14.71 9.94
C ILE A 185 2.82 -14.99 8.75
N PHE A 186 2.02 -16.04 8.82
CA PHE A 186 1.14 -16.49 7.75
C PHE A 186 -0.33 -16.35 8.12
N GLY A 187 -1.18 -16.30 7.10
CA GLY A 187 -2.63 -16.44 7.26
C GLY A 187 -3.30 -15.25 7.92
N LEU A 188 -2.66 -14.08 7.96
CA LEU A 188 -3.27 -12.86 8.46
C LEU A 188 -4.41 -12.43 7.56
N LYS A 189 -5.58 -12.21 8.17
CA LYS A 189 -6.76 -11.63 7.52
C LYS A 189 -6.74 -10.10 7.66
N SER A 190 -7.67 -9.39 7.02
CA SER A 190 -7.72 -7.93 7.08
C SER A 190 -7.78 -7.40 8.51
N HIS A 191 -8.62 -8.00 9.37
CA HIS A 191 -8.70 -7.63 10.78
C HIS A 191 -7.39 -7.87 11.55
N ASP A 192 -6.65 -8.95 11.26
CA ASP A 192 -5.35 -9.19 11.90
C ASP A 192 -4.32 -8.14 11.48
N TRP A 193 -4.38 -7.66 10.22
CA TRP A 193 -3.54 -6.56 9.73
C TRP A 193 -3.87 -5.23 10.39
N HIS A 194 -5.14 -4.93 10.61
CA HIS A 194 -5.59 -3.77 11.37
C HIS A 194 -4.96 -3.79 12.78
N ILE A 195 -5.16 -4.87 13.54
CA ILE A 195 -4.57 -5.02 14.87
C ILE A 195 -3.04 -4.96 14.83
N TRP A 196 -2.42 -5.59 13.82
CA TRP A 196 -0.97 -5.56 13.68
C TRP A 196 -0.45 -4.15 13.44
N LEU A 197 -1.05 -3.43 12.52
CA LEU A 197 -0.62 -2.07 12.15
C LEU A 197 -0.80 -1.09 13.31
N GLU A 198 -1.97 -1.10 13.94
CA GLU A 198 -2.29 -0.12 14.98
C GLU A 198 -1.64 -0.42 16.34
N ARG A 199 -1.46 -1.68 16.68
CA ARG A 199 -1.13 -2.07 18.07
C ARG A 199 0.17 -2.84 18.20
N VAL A 200 0.44 -3.76 17.29
CA VAL A 200 1.55 -4.71 17.44
C VAL A 200 2.83 -4.17 16.81
N MET A 201 2.77 -3.57 15.64
CA MET A 201 3.92 -3.11 14.89
C MET A 201 4.82 -2.16 15.68
N PRO A 202 4.31 -1.11 16.34
CA PRO A 202 5.14 -0.19 17.11
C PRO A 202 5.93 -0.88 18.22
N VAL A 203 5.29 -1.81 18.95
CA VAL A 203 5.93 -2.54 20.04
C VAL A 203 6.91 -3.58 19.50
N MET A 204 6.51 -4.30 18.47
CA MET A 204 7.27 -5.39 17.86
C MET A 204 8.60 -4.91 17.24
N LEU A 205 8.63 -3.70 16.67
CA LEU A 205 9.80 -3.17 15.96
C LEU A 205 10.72 -2.33 16.82
N ARG A 206 10.31 -1.99 18.03
CA ARG A 206 11.11 -1.16 18.95
C ARG A 206 12.47 -1.78 19.24
N GLY A 207 13.54 -1.03 18.95
CA GLY A 207 14.93 -1.49 19.16
C GLY A 207 15.50 -2.39 18.06
N PHE A 208 14.71 -2.75 17.03
CA PHE A 208 15.18 -3.54 15.89
C PHE A 208 15.50 -2.70 14.65
N ILE A 209 14.99 -1.48 14.60
CA ILE A 209 15.26 -0.47 13.57
C ILE A 209 15.69 0.81 14.24
N PRO A 210 16.38 1.74 13.52
CA PRO A 210 16.78 3.01 14.09
C PRO A 210 15.58 3.80 14.65
N GLU A 211 15.82 4.59 15.70
CA GLU A 211 14.75 5.22 16.47
C GLU A 211 13.95 6.24 15.63
N ASP A 212 14.63 7.05 14.83
CA ASP A 212 13.97 8.06 14.00
C ASP A 212 12.99 7.43 13.00
N GLU A 213 13.39 6.31 12.37
CA GLU A 213 12.55 5.58 11.44
C GLU A 213 11.44 4.80 12.15
N TRP A 214 11.72 4.29 13.35
CA TRP A 214 10.71 3.66 14.19
C TRP A 214 9.62 4.65 14.58
N LEU A 215 9.97 5.90 14.94
CA LEU A 215 9.01 6.96 15.27
C LEU A 215 8.05 7.23 14.11
N VAL A 216 8.53 7.25 12.86
CA VAL A 216 7.65 7.42 11.69
C VAL A 216 6.64 6.28 11.55
N LEU A 217 7.02 5.05 11.86
CA LEU A 217 6.08 3.92 11.87
C LEU A 217 5.10 3.99 13.06
N VAL A 218 5.51 4.55 14.18
CA VAL A 218 4.60 4.87 15.31
C VAL A 218 3.59 5.94 14.91
N GLU A 219 4.02 7.02 14.25
CA GLU A 219 3.14 8.05 13.71
C GLU A 219 2.12 7.47 12.72
N LEU A 220 2.55 6.56 11.86
CA LEU A 220 1.65 5.85 10.95
C LEU A 220 0.61 5.01 11.70
N SER A 221 1.02 4.26 12.73
CA SER A 221 0.08 3.50 13.56
C SER A 221 -0.93 4.41 14.25
N TYR A 222 -0.46 5.54 14.73
CA TYR A 222 -1.28 6.53 15.40
C TYR A 222 -2.30 7.17 14.44
N SER A 223 -1.90 7.47 13.19
CA SER A 223 -2.81 8.03 12.19
C SER A 223 -4.00 7.08 11.91
N PHE A 224 -3.76 5.78 11.82
CA PHE A 224 -4.84 4.81 11.65
C PHE A 224 -5.75 4.71 12.87
N CYS A 225 -5.20 4.76 14.09
CA CYS A 225 -6.02 4.84 15.30
C CYS A 225 -6.94 6.06 15.32
N PHE A 226 -6.48 7.19 14.76
CA PHE A 226 -7.28 8.41 14.64
C PHE A 226 -8.36 8.35 13.55
N LEU A 227 -8.14 7.56 12.51
CA LEU A 227 -9.12 7.38 11.43
C LEU A 227 -10.24 6.41 11.79
N CYS A 228 -10.07 5.60 12.85
CA CYS A 228 -11.02 4.56 13.25
C CYS A 228 -11.83 4.85 14.53
N PRO A 229 -11.99 6.08 15.06
CA PRO A 229 -12.86 6.35 16.19
C PRO A 229 -14.34 6.26 15.79
N LYS A 230 -15.20 6.16 16.79
CA LYS A 230 -16.65 6.14 16.57
C LYS A 230 -17.20 7.48 16.06
N GLU A 231 -16.53 8.57 16.39
CA GLU A 231 -16.93 9.93 16.02
C GLU A 231 -15.67 10.72 15.62
N LEU A 232 -15.76 11.45 14.51
CA LEU A 232 -14.74 12.37 14.03
C LEU A 232 -15.30 13.79 14.04
N SER A 233 -14.59 14.72 14.67
CA SER A 233 -14.92 16.13 14.56
C SER A 233 -14.27 16.76 13.31
N PRO A 234 -14.87 17.78 12.69
CA PRO A 234 -14.29 18.47 11.53
C PRO A 234 -12.87 18.99 11.79
N SER A 235 -12.60 19.54 12.97
CA SER A 235 -11.27 20.05 13.33
C SER A 235 -10.21 18.93 13.35
N VAL A 236 -10.57 17.75 13.84
CA VAL A 236 -9.65 16.58 13.82
C VAL A 236 -9.34 16.14 12.39
N VAL A 237 -10.31 16.24 11.49
CA VAL A 237 -10.09 15.90 10.06
C VAL A 237 -9.13 16.89 9.42
N GLU A 238 -9.27 18.20 9.68
CA GLU A 238 -8.35 19.24 9.18
C GLU A 238 -6.92 19.03 9.69
N ASP A 239 -6.74 18.79 10.99
CA ASP A 239 -5.43 18.48 11.59
C ASP A 239 -4.80 17.23 10.99
N MET A 240 -5.61 16.22 10.66
CA MET A 240 -5.14 14.98 10.04
C MET A 240 -4.73 15.14 8.59
N GLU A 241 -5.32 16.05 7.83
CA GLU A 241 -4.95 16.32 6.44
C GLU A 241 -3.52 16.86 6.35
N GLU A 242 -3.16 17.80 7.23
CA GLU A 242 -1.79 18.31 7.34
C GLU A 242 -0.82 17.23 7.83
N PHE A 243 -1.18 16.52 8.88
CA PHE A 243 -0.38 15.44 9.45
C PHE A 243 -0.12 14.30 8.45
N ALA A 244 -1.13 13.90 7.67
CA ALA A 244 -0.98 12.84 6.67
C ALA A 244 0.02 13.22 5.58
N SER A 245 0.01 14.48 5.14
CA SER A 245 0.95 14.99 4.14
C SER A 245 2.39 14.96 4.66
N GLU A 246 2.61 15.38 5.90
CA GLU A 246 3.93 15.33 6.55
C GLU A 246 4.41 13.89 6.74
N LEU A 247 3.52 13.01 7.20
CA LEU A 247 3.81 11.58 7.40
C LEU A 247 4.20 10.89 6.09
N LEU A 248 3.50 11.18 4.98
CA LEU A 248 3.87 10.65 3.66
C LEU A 248 5.27 11.10 3.24
N CYS A 249 5.62 12.37 3.45
CA CYS A 249 6.97 12.87 3.20
C CYS A 249 8.04 12.17 4.07
N LYS A 250 7.74 11.86 5.33
CA LYS A 250 8.64 11.09 6.21
C LYS A 250 8.81 9.66 5.71
N LEU A 251 7.71 8.99 5.32
CA LEU A 251 7.75 7.65 4.74
C LEU A 251 8.53 7.60 3.41
N GLU A 252 8.43 8.64 2.59
CA GLU A 252 9.18 8.77 1.34
C GLU A 252 10.70 8.84 1.57
N LYS A 253 11.13 9.42 2.68
CA LYS A 253 12.56 9.43 3.07
C LYS A 253 13.06 8.05 3.48
N ILE A 254 12.18 7.18 3.93
CA ILE A 254 12.48 5.86 4.49
C ILE A 254 12.44 4.78 3.40
N PHE A 255 11.30 4.63 2.75
CA PHE A 255 11.02 3.52 1.84
C PHE A 255 11.37 3.85 0.38
N PRO A 256 11.59 2.83 -0.46
CA PRO A 256 11.78 3.04 -1.89
C PRO A 256 10.48 3.50 -2.56
N SER A 257 10.60 4.17 -3.71
CA SER A 257 9.45 4.68 -4.49
C SER A 257 8.39 3.64 -4.81
N GLY A 258 8.76 2.37 -4.97
CA GLY A 258 7.84 1.25 -5.19
C GLY A 258 6.97 0.90 -3.97
N PHE A 259 7.23 1.48 -2.80
CA PHE A 259 6.40 1.33 -1.61
C PHE A 259 5.06 2.03 -1.78
N PHE A 260 5.07 3.20 -2.41
CA PHE A 260 3.89 4.04 -2.59
C PHE A 260 3.00 3.51 -3.72
N ASN A 261 1.77 3.25 -3.40
CA ASN A 261 0.73 2.80 -4.32
C ASN A 261 -0.53 3.68 -4.13
N PRO A 262 -1.56 3.55 -4.98
CA PRO A 262 -2.76 4.37 -4.86
C PRO A 262 -3.48 4.33 -3.51
N MET A 263 -3.16 3.37 -2.64
CA MET A 263 -3.79 3.28 -1.31
C MET A 263 -3.18 4.25 -0.29
N GLN A 264 -2.01 4.83 -0.58
CA GLN A 264 -1.39 5.88 0.25
C GLN A 264 -1.76 7.29 -0.21
N HIS A 265 -2.36 7.44 -1.38
CA HIS A 265 -2.88 8.71 -1.90
C HIS A 265 -4.34 8.86 -1.51
#